data_e2607fd6adc543a03163d47a1575ff48
#
_entry.id   e2607fd6adc543a03163d47a1575ff48
#
_cell.length_a   1.000
_cell.length_b   1.000
_cell.length_c   1.000
_cell.angle_alpha   90.00
_cell.angle_beta   90.00
_cell.angle_gamma   90.00
#
_symmetry.space_group_name_H-M   'P 1'
#
loop_
_entity.id
_entity.type
_entity.pdbx_description
1 polymer ?
#
loop_
_entity_poly.entity_id
_entity_poly.type
_entity_poly.pdbx_seq_one_letter_code
_entity_poly.pdbx_strand_id
1 'polypeptide(L)'
;TGITAAKGEGAYILDPQGNRYLDFTSGIGVTSTGHCHPKVVAAAQKQVATMIHAQATTVMNPRLPELAEKLGELTPDPLDAFFFSNAGTEVAEAAIRLVRQATGRPNLIVFHGGFHGRTMGSLSLTTSSVGLRAGVSPMMGGVVVAPFPNAFHYGWSEDEATDFCLKELDRIFVTYSAPKETAAMLIEPIQGEGGYVPANTRFMQGLRERCDAHGILLVFDEVQAGFGRSGKFWAHQHFGVTPDAIMIAKGLASGFPISALAAAEETMAKGWPGSQGGTYGGNAVAAAAAIATIEVIREEGLVANAETMGRRLRDNLHALKK
;
A
#
# COMPACT_ATOMS: atom_id res chain seq x y z
N THR A 1 14.60 -5.91 20.24
CA THR A 1 15.40 -4.85 19.60
C THR A 1 16.39 -4.31 20.59
N GLY A 2 17.32 -4.11 20.99
CA GLY A 2 18.22 -3.59 22.05
C GLY A 2 18.35 -2.07 22.06
N ILE A 3 17.59 -1.35 21.22
CA ILE A 3 17.66 0.11 21.11
C ILE A 3 16.34 0.70 21.59
N THR A 4 16.41 1.69 22.50
CA THR A 4 15.29 2.52 22.94
C THR A 4 15.39 3.86 22.22
N ALA A 5 14.43 4.19 21.36
CA ALA A 5 14.39 5.47 20.67
C ALA A 5 13.87 6.57 21.61
N ALA A 6 14.66 7.62 21.84
CA ALA A 6 14.27 8.80 22.60
C ALA A 6 13.99 10.00 21.69
N LYS A 7 14.66 10.13 20.55
CA LYS A 7 14.52 11.21 19.59
C LYS A 7 14.70 10.67 18.16
N GLY A 8 13.99 11.26 17.21
CA GLY A 8 14.19 11.05 15.78
C GLY A 8 14.59 12.37 15.11
N GLU A 9 15.54 12.33 14.18
CA GLU A 9 16.03 13.50 13.45
C GLU A 9 16.51 13.12 12.04
N GLY A 10 15.76 13.50 11.01
CA GLY A 10 16.07 13.14 9.63
C GLY A 10 16.17 11.61 9.45
N ALA A 11 17.33 11.10 9.03
CA ALA A 11 17.56 9.67 8.85
C ALA A 11 18.08 8.96 10.12
N TYR A 12 18.03 9.59 11.28
CA TYR A 12 18.63 9.03 12.50
C TYR A 12 17.62 8.90 13.64
N ILE A 13 17.84 7.86 14.44
CA ILE A 13 17.25 7.67 15.76
C ILE A 13 18.35 7.88 16.80
N LEU A 14 18.03 8.54 17.90
CA LEU A 14 18.89 8.73 19.05
C LEU A 14 18.30 7.99 20.25
N ASP A 15 19.17 7.30 21.02
CA ASP A 15 18.77 6.71 22.28
C ASP A 15 18.83 7.73 23.44
N PRO A 16 18.38 7.37 24.68
CA PRO A 16 18.46 8.25 25.84
C PRO A 16 19.89 8.69 26.25
N GLN A 17 20.91 7.96 25.80
CA GLN A 17 22.32 8.28 26.04
C GLN A 17 22.91 9.19 24.96
N GLY A 18 22.13 9.51 23.89
CA GLY A 18 22.54 10.37 22.78
C GLY A 18 23.31 9.61 21.68
N ASN A 19 23.38 8.30 21.71
CA ASN A 19 23.97 7.53 20.61
C ASN A 19 23.07 7.62 19.38
N ARG A 20 23.67 7.84 18.21
CA ARG A 20 22.99 7.99 16.93
C ARG A 20 23.02 6.68 16.14
N TYR A 21 21.86 6.27 15.64
CA TYR A 21 21.69 5.10 14.79
C TYR A 21 21.09 5.54 13.46
N LEU A 22 21.73 5.16 12.35
CA LEU A 22 21.17 5.39 11.01
C LEU A 22 19.99 4.46 10.80
N ASP A 23 18.81 5.02 10.61
CA ASP A 23 17.55 4.26 10.50
C ASP A 23 17.24 3.87 9.05
N PHE A 24 17.64 2.66 8.68
CA PHE A 24 17.22 2.04 7.43
C PHE A 24 15.85 1.39 7.49
N THR A 25 15.23 1.27 8.68
CA THR A 25 13.89 0.68 8.81
C THR A 25 12.80 1.68 8.50
N SER A 26 13.07 2.97 8.76
CA SER A 26 12.12 4.07 8.51
C SER A 26 10.74 3.80 9.15
N GLY A 27 10.70 3.14 10.34
CA GLY A 27 9.45 2.71 10.97
C GLY A 27 8.68 1.67 10.15
N ILE A 28 9.37 0.78 9.47
CA ILE A 28 8.88 -0.20 8.49
C ILE A 28 8.33 0.51 7.22
N GLY A 29 9.17 1.39 6.65
CA GLY A 29 8.85 2.11 5.41
C GLY A 29 7.80 3.22 5.56
N VAL A 30 7.75 3.88 6.71
CA VAL A 30 6.72 4.88 7.07
C VAL A 30 7.23 6.32 6.95
N THR A 31 8.41 6.63 7.53
CA THR A 31 8.90 8.01 7.63
C THR A 31 9.53 8.49 6.31
N SER A 32 8.70 8.70 5.29
CA SER A 32 9.15 9.04 3.92
C SER A 32 9.87 10.38 3.83
N THR A 33 9.61 11.32 4.76
CA THR A 33 10.31 12.61 4.86
C THR A 33 11.42 12.63 5.91
N GLY A 34 11.73 11.45 6.49
CA GLY A 34 12.60 11.35 7.67
C GLY A 34 11.85 11.65 8.97
N HIS A 35 12.55 11.44 10.09
CA HIS A 35 12.00 11.70 11.42
C HIS A 35 11.84 13.20 11.67
N CYS A 36 10.67 13.59 12.18
CA CYS A 36 10.37 14.94 12.67
C CYS A 36 10.66 16.05 11.64
N HIS A 37 10.29 15.83 10.37
CA HIS A 37 10.46 16.86 9.34
C HIS A 37 9.77 18.18 9.77
N PRO A 38 10.48 19.36 9.74
CA PRO A 38 9.96 20.59 10.33
C PRO A 38 8.60 21.04 9.78
N LYS A 39 8.38 20.94 8.45
CA LYS A 39 7.09 21.30 7.84
C LYS A 39 5.96 20.38 8.29
N VAL A 40 6.20 19.06 8.37
CA VAL A 40 5.18 18.10 8.83
C VAL A 40 4.84 18.31 10.29
N VAL A 41 5.87 18.54 11.15
CA VAL A 41 5.68 18.83 12.57
C VAL A 41 4.89 20.14 12.74
N ALA A 42 5.25 21.22 12.04
CA ALA A 42 4.56 22.50 12.14
C ALA A 42 3.08 22.42 11.70
N ALA A 43 2.79 21.69 10.62
CA ALA A 43 1.43 21.46 10.13
C ALA A 43 0.58 20.71 11.18
N ALA A 44 1.12 19.65 11.76
CA ALA A 44 0.46 18.87 12.80
C ALA A 44 0.22 19.71 14.08
N GLN A 45 1.22 20.45 14.57
CA GLN A 45 1.12 21.32 15.72
C GLN A 45 0.04 22.41 15.54
N LYS A 46 0.04 23.07 14.38
CA LYS A 46 -0.99 24.06 14.02
C LYS A 46 -2.38 23.44 14.03
N GLN A 47 -2.53 22.25 13.47
CA GLN A 47 -3.83 21.57 13.39
C GLN A 47 -4.30 21.09 14.77
N VAL A 48 -3.41 20.57 15.62
CA VAL A 48 -3.74 20.20 17.01
C VAL A 48 -4.29 21.41 17.79
N ALA A 49 -3.69 22.60 17.61
CA ALA A 49 -4.16 23.83 18.25
C ALA A 49 -5.48 24.36 17.66
N THR A 50 -5.87 23.93 16.46
CA THR A 50 -7.09 24.40 15.79
C THR A 50 -8.27 23.47 16.03
N MET A 51 -8.10 22.19 15.72
CA MET A 51 -9.11 21.13 15.87
C MET A 51 -8.43 19.77 15.71
N ILE A 52 -8.57 18.90 16.70
CA ILE A 52 -7.95 17.58 16.68
C ILE A 52 -8.77 16.62 15.83
N HIS A 53 -10.09 16.57 16.02
CA HIS A 53 -10.95 15.61 15.35
C HIS A 53 -12.36 16.16 15.14
N ALA A 54 -12.92 15.82 13.97
CA ALA A 54 -14.35 15.86 13.68
C ALA A 54 -14.64 14.66 12.76
N GLN A 55 -15.64 13.86 13.14
CA GLN A 55 -16.00 12.66 12.36
C GLN A 55 -16.73 13.09 11.07
N ALA A 56 -16.18 12.69 9.92
CA ALA A 56 -16.55 13.23 8.59
C ALA A 56 -18.02 13.05 8.20
N THR A 57 -18.72 12.04 8.74
CA THR A 57 -20.16 11.84 8.46
C THR A 57 -21.07 12.75 9.31
N THR A 58 -20.53 13.40 10.32
CA THR A 58 -21.28 14.33 11.19
C THR A 58 -20.90 15.78 10.94
N VAL A 59 -19.60 16.07 10.87
CA VAL A 59 -19.08 17.42 10.62
C VAL A 59 -17.80 17.29 9.78
N MET A 60 -17.83 17.83 8.57
CA MET A 60 -16.69 17.84 7.68
C MET A 60 -15.58 18.76 8.19
N ASN A 61 -14.35 18.26 8.30
CA ASN A 61 -13.18 19.08 8.53
C ASN A 61 -12.53 19.48 7.18
N PRO A 62 -12.02 20.72 7.03
CA PRO A 62 -11.53 21.22 5.73
C PRO A 62 -10.24 20.52 5.25
N ARG A 63 -9.50 19.86 6.16
CA ARG A 63 -8.26 19.17 5.77
C ARG A 63 -8.53 17.90 4.96
N LEU A 64 -9.70 17.30 5.12
CA LEU A 64 -10.03 16.05 4.45
C LEU A 64 -10.27 16.23 2.95
N PRO A 65 -11.16 17.16 2.47
CA PRO A 65 -11.28 17.43 1.05
C PRO A 65 -9.98 17.96 0.44
N GLU A 66 -9.21 18.81 1.14
CA GLU A 66 -7.90 19.28 0.68
C GLU A 66 -6.91 18.12 0.45
N LEU A 67 -6.91 17.12 1.35
CA LEU A 67 -6.10 15.92 1.16
C LEU A 67 -6.59 15.08 -0.02
N ALA A 68 -7.91 14.94 -0.19
CA ALA A 68 -8.50 14.21 -1.31
C ALA A 68 -8.13 14.85 -2.66
N GLU A 69 -8.21 16.17 -2.76
CA GLU A 69 -7.77 16.92 -3.95
C GLU A 69 -6.30 16.68 -4.27
N LYS A 70 -5.40 16.78 -3.26
CA LYS A 70 -3.97 16.53 -3.44
C LYS A 70 -3.67 15.06 -3.83
N LEU A 71 -4.40 14.11 -3.31
CA LEU A 71 -4.26 12.70 -3.71
C LEU A 71 -4.79 12.49 -5.13
N GLY A 72 -5.90 13.13 -5.52
CA GLY A 72 -6.43 13.07 -6.88
C GLY A 72 -5.46 13.58 -7.94
N GLU A 73 -4.63 14.60 -7.61
CA GLU A 73 -3.56 15.05 -8.50
C GLU A 73 -2.44 14.00 -8.72
N LEU A 74 -2.35 12.99 -7.86
CA LEU A 74 -1.25 12.03 -7.81
C LEU A 74 -1.67 10.63 -8.22
N THR A 75 -2.93 10.27 -8.03
CA THR A 75 -3.48 8.99 -8.48
C THR A 75 -3.72 9.00 -9.99
N PRO A 76 -3.60 7.85 -10.67
CA PRO A 76 -3.91 7.77 -12.09
C PRO A 76 -5.43 7.87 -12.32
N ASP A 77 -5.83 8.47 -13.45
CA ASP A 77 -7.22 8.40 -13.89
C ASP A 77 -7.67 6.93 -14.04
N PRO A 78 -8.89 6.57 -13.64
CA PRO A 78 -9.97 7.40 -13.08
C PRO A 78 -10.09 7.33 -11.54
N LEU A 79 -8.99 7.14 -10.79
CA LEU A 79 -9.03 6.94 -9.33
C LEU A 79 -9.15 8.29 -8.60
N ASP A 80 -10.35 8.84 -8.55
CA ASP A 80 -10.68 10.19 -8.09
C ASP A 80 -11.48 10.24 -6.77
N ALA A 81 -11.92 9.08 -6.27
CA ALA A 81 -12.69 8.99 -5.03
C ALA A 81 -11.89 8.26 -3.93
N PHE A 82 -12.03 8.74 -2.67
CA PHE A 82 -11.22 8.27 -1.54
C PHE A 82 -12.09 7.92 -0.35
N PHE A 83 -11.84 6.75 0.24
CA PHE A 83 -12.31 6.40 1.58
C PHE A 83 -11.12 6.42 2.54
N PHE A 84 -11.21 7.19 3.63
CA PHE A 84 -10.12 7.35 4.61
C PHE A 84 -10.32 6.47 5.85
N SER A 85 -9.22 5.86 6.32
CA SER A 85 -9.11 5.11 7.56
C SER A 85 -7.78 5.43 8.25
N ASN A 86 -7.27 4.57 9.15
CA ASN A 86 -6.11 4.92 9.99
C ASN A 86 -4.87 4.09 9.71
N ALA A 87 -5.03 2.86 9.25
CA ALA A 87 -3.92 1.91 9.08
C ALA A 87 -4.07 1.09 7.80
N GLY A 88 -2.94 0.53 7.31
CA GLY A 88 -2.92 -0.34 6.13
C GLY A 88 -3.85 -1.54 6.25
N THR A 89 -3.98 -2.11 7.45
CA THR A 89 -4.90 -3.22 7.68
C THR A 89 -6.38 -2.82 7.51
N GLU A 90 -6.76 -1.60 7.93
CA GLU A 90 -8.12 -1.07 7.76
C GLU A 90 -8.45 -0.79 6.30
N VAL A 91 -7.49 -0.26 5.54
CA VAL A 91 -7.71 -0.05 4.10
C VAL A 91 -7.82 -1.37 3.34
N ALA A 92 -7.14 -2.43 3.78
CA ALA A 92 -7.34 -3.77 3.22
C ALA A 92 -8.74 -4.30 3.50
N GLU A 93 -9.27 -4.12 4.72
CA GLU A 93 -10.67 -4.47 5.05
C GLU A 93 -11.66 -3.66 4.19
N ALA A 94 -11.38 -2.38 3.96
CA ALA A 94 -12.20 -1.54 3.09
C ALA A 94 -12.17 -2.02 1.63
N ALA A 95 -10.99 -2.39 1.12
CA ALA A 95 -10.83 -2.95 -0.22
C ALA A 95 -11.61 -4.25 -0.39
N ILE A 96 -11.51 -5.20 0.57
CA ILE A 96 -12.29 -6.45 0.56
C ILE A 96 -13.79 -6.16 0.42
N ARG A 97 -14.30 -5.23 1.23
CA ARG A 97 -15.73 -4.86 1.20
C ARG A 97 -16.11 -4.23 -0.13
N LEU A 98 -15.34 -3.23 -0.58
CA LEU A 98 -15.62 -2.53 -1.82
C LEU A 98 -15.68 -3.47 -3.01
N VAL A 99 -14.65 -4.30 -3.22
CA VAL A 99 -14.59 -5.16 -4.41
C VAL A 99 -15.70 -6.20 -4.43
N ARG A 100 -16.09 -6.75 -3.26
CA ARG A 100 -17.23 -7.66 -3.14
C ARG A 100 -18.55 -6.97 -3.42
N GLN A 101 -18.75 -5.77 -2.92
CA GLN A 101 -19.97 -4.97 -3.17
C GLN A 101 -20.06 -4.50 -4.62
N ALA A 102 -18.96 -4.02 -5.17
CA ALA A 102 -18.92 -3.51 -6.54
C ALA A 102 -19.17 -4.59 -7.61
N THR A 103 -18.75 -5.82 -7.34
CA THR A 103 -18.85 -6.92 -8.30
C THR A 103 -19.95 -7.92 -7.99
N GLY A 104 -20.45 -7.97 -6.74
CA GLY A 104 -21.34 -9.02 -6.26
C GLY A 104 -20.67 -10.40 -6.16
N ARG A 105 -19.35 -10.50 -6.28
CA ARG A 105 -18.59 -11.74 -6.31
C ARG A 105 -17.88 -12.00 -4.97
N PRO A 106 -17.80 -13.26 -4.49
CA PRO A 106 -17.28 -13.54 -3.15
C PRO A 106 -15.76 -13.67 -3.05
N ASN A 107 -15.08 -14.09 -4.12
CA ASN A 107 -13.68 -14.56 -4.06
C ASN A 107 -12.67 -13.45 -4.37
N LEU A 108 -11.52 -13.53 -3.71
CA LEU A 108 -10.35 -12.71 -3.98
C LEU A 108 -9.15 -13.62 -4.29
N ILE A 109 -8.34 -13.22 -5.27
CA ILE A 109 -7.05 -13.84 -5.54
C ILE A 109 -5.97 -12.93 -4.97
N VAL A 110 -5.07 -13.52 -4.16
CA VAL A 110 -3.87 -12.87 -3.61
C VAL A 110 -2.64 -13.70 -3.98
N PHE A 111 -1.45 -13.18 -3.72
CA PHE A 111 -0.23 -13.80 -4.22
C PHE A 111 0.69 -14.25 -3.07
N HIS A 112 1.44 -15.34 -3.29
CA HIS A 112 2.44 -15.82 -2.32
C HIS A 112 3.43 -14.73 -1.95
N GLY A 113 3.76 -14.63 -0.65
CA GLY A 113 4.69 -13.64 -0.12
C GLY A 113 4.07 -12.27 0.17
N GLY A 114 2.77 -12.06 -0.15
CA GLY A 114 2.09 -10.79 0.10
C GLY A 114 1.81 -10.52 1.58
N PHE A 115 1.85 -9.24 1.97
CA PHE A 115 1.46 -8.77 3.30
C PHE A 115 0.47 -7.63 3.19
N HIS A 116 -0.76 -7.86 3.69
CA HIS A 116 -1.86 -6.89 3.56
C HIS A 116 -2.46 -6.46 4.90
N GLY A 117 -1.91 -6.92 6.02
CA GLY A 117 -2.34 -6.53 7.37
C GLY A 117 -2.53 -7.70 8.32
N ARG A 118 -3.07 -7.40 9.53
CA ARG A 118 -3.21 -8.36 10.64
C ARG A 118 -4.62 -8.39 11.27
N THR A 119 -5.60 -7.64 10.79
CA THR A 119 -7.01 -7.87 11.12
C THR A 119 -7.52 -9.11 10.39
N MET A 120 -8.59 -9.74 10.81
CA MET A 120 -8.96 -11.07 10.33
C MET A 120 -9.16 -11.16 8.81
N GLY A 121 -9.79 -10.15 8.18
CA GLY A 121 -9.92 -10.11 6.72
C GLY A 121 -8.57 -9.88 6.05
N SER A 122 -7.83 -8.86 6.43
CA SER A 122 -6.52 -8.55 5.85
C SER A 122 -5.47 -9.64 6.12
N LEU A 123 -5.52 -10.29 7.31
CA LEU A 123 -4.67 -11.42 7.63
C LEU A 123 -4.96 -12.63 6.73
N SER A 124 -6.22 -12.80 6.32
CA SER A 124 -6.60 -13.85 5.37
C SER A 124 -5.95 -13.66 4.00
N LEU A 125 -5.66 -12.40 3.62
CA LEU A 125 -4.93 -12.04 2.39
C LEU A 125 -3.41 -12.15 2.55
N THR A 126 -2.88 -12.09 3.79
CA THR A 126 -1.44 -12.08 4.09
C THR A 126 -0.86 -13.49 3.97
N THR A 127 0.19 -13.65 3.19
CA THR A 127 0.85 -14.94 2.88
C THR A 127 2.37 -14.91 3.09
N SER A 128 2.91 -13.81 3.61
CA SER A 128 4.36 -13.60 3.77
C SER A 128 4.99 -14.51 4.84
N SER A 129 4.24 -14.88 5.88
CA SER A 129 4.76 -15.73 6.95
C SER A 129 3.65 -16.51 7.65
N VAL A 130 3.89 -17.81 7.88
CA VAL A 130 3.00 -18.67 8.68
C VAL A 130 2.91 -18.20 10.13
N GLY A 131 3.97 -17.60 10.67
CA GLY A 131 4.00 -17.09 12.04
C GLY A 131 2.97 -16.00 12.33
N LEU A 132 2.50 -15.29 11.30
CA LEU A 132 1.46 -14.28 11.43
C LEU A 132 0.06 -14.88 11.55
N ARG A 133 -0.15 -16.09 10.99
CA ARG A 133 -1.44 -16.79 10.88
C ARG A 133 -1.61 -17.92 11.91
N ALA A 134 -0.52 -18.36 12.50
CA ALA A 134 -0.54 -19.47 13.45
C ALA A 134 -1.44 -19.17 14.67
N GLY A 135 -2.34 -20.08 14.99
CA GLY A 135 -3.22 -20.00 16.18
C GLY A 135 -4.44 -19.07 16.03
N VAL A 136 -4.67 -18.46 14.85
CA VAL A 136 -5.82 -17.55 14.64
C VAL A 136 -6.81 -18.04 13.57
N SER A 137 -6.69 -19.27 13.12
CA SER A 137 -7.66 -19.89 12.20
C SER A 137 -9.02 -20.13 12.88
N PRO A 138 -10.15 -20.17 12.14
CA PRO A 138 -10.22 -20.16 10.67
C PRO A 138 -10.08 -18.76 10.06
N MET A 139 -9.49 -18.70 8.87
CA MET A 139 -9.38 -17.48 8.06
C MET A 139 -10.70 -17.18 7.35
N MET A 140 -10.85 -15.93 6.85
CA MET A 140 -11.99 -15.53 6.03
C MET A 140 -12.06 -16.41 4.77
N GLY A 141 -13.25 -16.91 4.43
CA GLY A 141 -13.49 -17.68 3.23
C GLY A 141 -13.43 -16.84 1.94
N GLY A 142 -13.27 -17.52 0.81
CA GLY A 142 -13.23 -16.89 -0.52
C GLY A 142 -11.88 -16.25 -0.86
N VAL A 143 -10.79 -16.68 -0.21
CA VAL A 143 -9.43 -16.22 -0.57
C VAL A 143 -8.68 -17.37 -1.24
N VAL A 144 -8.16 -17.12 -2.42
CA VAL A 144 -7.34 -18.04 -3.20
C VAL A 144 -5.94 -17.46 -3.36
N VAL A 145 -4.92 -18.27 -3.12
CA VAL A 145 -3.53 -17.83 -3.20
C VAL A 145 -2.91 -18.30 -4.52
N ALA A 146 -2.45 -17.37 -5.33
CA ALA A 146 -1.73 -17.61 -6.58
C ALA A 146 -0.20 -17.47 -6.38
N PRO A 147 0.64 -18.09 -7.21
CA PRO A 147 2.07 -17.90 -7.16
C PRO A 147 2.45 -16.46 -7.59
N PHE A 148 3.54 -15.94 -7.00
CA PHE A 148 4.16 -14.66 -7.37
C PHE A 148 5.47 -14.93 -8.15
N PRO A 149 5.83 -14.15 -9.20
CA PRO A 149 6.96 -14.44 -10.07
C PRO A 149 8.33 -14.10 -9.41
N ASN A 150 8.62 -14.74 -8.29
CA ASN A 150 9.89 -14.61 -7.60
C ASN A 150 10.94 -15.56 -8.22
N ALA A 151 11.56 -15.14 -9.32
CA ALA A 151 12.54 -15.90 -10.08
C ALA A 151 13.70 -16.38 -9.20
N PHE A 152 14.18 -15.54 -8.27
CA PHE A 152 15.25 -15.91 -7.33
C PHE A 152 14.84 -17.08 -6.43
N HIS A 153 13.63 -17.04 -5.88
CA HIS A 153 13.12 -18.10 -5.01
C HIS A 153 12.96 -19.44 -5.74
N TYR A 154 12.51 -19.40 -6.98
CA TYR A 154 12.35 -20.59 -7.80
C TYR A 154 13.67 -21.13 -8.38
N GLY A 155 14.71 -20.30 -8.44
CA GLY A 155 15.95 -20.62 -9.16
C GLY A 155 15.76 -20.64 -10.69
N TRP A 156 14.81 -19.86 -11.20
CA TRP A 156 14.43 -19.78 -12.62
C TRP A 156 14.79 -18.42 -13.21
N SER A 157 14.68 -18.32 -14.53
CA SER A 157 14.67 -17.00 -15.19
C SER A 157 13.37 -16.24 -14.88
N GLU A 158 13.39 -14.93 -15.11
CA GLU A 158 12.20 -14.09 -14.95
C GLU A 158 11.06 -14.52 -15.88
N ASP A 159 11.39 -14.94 -17.11
CA ASP A 159 10.42 -15.39 -18.08
C ASP A 159 9.77 -16.72 -17.68
N GLU A 160 10.56 -17.71 -17.24
CA GLU A 160 10.04 -19.00 -16.75
C GLU A 160 9.14 -18.81 -15.54
N ALA A 161 9.55 -17.97 -14.57
CA ALA A 161 8.74 -17.68 -13.40
C ALA A 161 7.42 -16.98 -13.77
N THR A 162 7.46 -16.06 -14.72
CA THR A 162 6.27 -15.35 -15.23
C THR A 162 5.32 -16.29 -15.93
N ASP A 163 5.83 -17.13 -16.86
CA ASP A 163 5.01 -18.09 -17.60
C ASP A 163 4.32 -19.08 -16.67
N PHE A 164 5.06 -19.59 -15.68
CA PHE A 164 4.50 -20.47 -14.67
C PHE A 164 3.38 -19.76 -13.88
N CYS A 165 3.62 -18.56 -13.37
CA CYS A 165 2.65 -17.84 -12.54
C CYS A 165 1.37 -17.50 -13.31
N LEU A 166 1.48 -17.03 -14.55
CA LEU A 166 0.32 -16.71 -15.38
C LEU A 166 -0.46 -17.99 -15.77
N LYS A 167 0.23 -19.08 -16.08
CA LYS A 167 -0.41 -20.37 -16.36
C LYS A 167 -1.13 -20.95 -15.14
N GLU A 168 -0.53 -20.85 -13.96
CA GLU A 168 -1.19 -21.27 -12.70
C GLU A 168 -2.39 -20.39 -12.38
N LEU A 169 -2.35 -19.09 -12.68
CA LEU A 169 -3.50 -18.21 -12.53
C LEU A 169 -4.66 -18.63 -13.45
N ASP A 170 -4.37 -18.98 -14.70
CA ASP A 170 -5.38 -19.53 -15.64
C ASP A 170 -5.94 -20.86 -15.12
N ARG A 171 -5.11 -21.70 -14.49
CA ARG A 171 -5.55 -22.95 -13.86
C ARG A 171 -6.45 -22.68 -12.66
N ILE A 172 -6.16 -21.67 -11.83
CA ILE A 172 -7.01 -21.25 -10.71
C ILE A 172 -8.43 -20.92 -11.20
N PHE A 173 -8.58 -20.27 -12.33
CA PHE A 173 -9.89 -19.92 -12.90
C PHE A 173 -10.76 -21.12 -13.29
N VAL A 174 -10.18 -22.26 -13.53
CA VAL A 174 -10.91 -23.50 -13.88
C VAL A 174 -10.96 -24.52 -12.74
N THR A 175 -10.26 -24.28 -11.62
CA THR A 175 -10.17 -25.26 -10.52
C THR A 175 -10.63 -24.73 -9.16
N TYR A 176 -10.35 -23.47 -8.82
CA TYR A 176 -10.57 -22.93 -7.47
C TYR A 176 -11.51 -21.73 -7.41
N SER A 177 -11.44 -20.84 -8.38
CA SER A 177 -12.23 -19.60 -8.39
C SER A 177 -12.63 -19.23 -9.80
N ALA A 178 -13.84 -19.58 -10.20
CA ALA A 178 -14.35 -19.19 -11.51
C ALA A 178 -14.28 -17.67 -11.70
N PRO A 179 -13.94 -17.15 -12.88
CA PRO A 179 -13.84 -15.70 -13.11
C PRO A 179 -15.10 -14.93 -12.70
N LYS A 180 -16.28 -15.50 -12.95
CA LYS A 180 -17.59 -14.91 -12.55
C LYS A 180 -17.82 -14.85 -11.04
N GLU A 181 -17.02 -15.56 -10.23
CA GLU A 181 -17.05 -15.55 -8.76
C GLU A 181 -15.86 -14.80 -8.16
N THR A 182 -14.89 -14.39 -8.98
CA THR A 182 -13.69 -13.66 -8.55
C THR A 182 -13.96 -12.16 -8.59
N ALA A 183 -13.99 -11.52 -7.43
CA ALA A 183 -14.21 -10.08 -7.28
C ALA A 183 -12.99 -9.27 -7.69
N ALA A 184 -11.81 -9.68 -7.20
CA ALA A 184 -10.58 -8.94 -7.42
C ALA A 184 -9.33 -9.82 -7.35
N MET A 185 -8.26 -9.33 -7.97
CA MET A 185 -6.87 -9.71 -7.68
C MET A 185 -6.25 -8.57 -6.86
N LEU A 186 -5.65 -8.89 -5.71
CA LEU A 186 -5.00 -7.92 -4.83
C LEU A 186 -3.53 -8.28 -4.68
N ILE A 187 -2.65 -7.33 -5.00
CA ILE A 187 -1.20 -7.56 -5.10
C ILE A 187 -0.41 -6.32 -4.66
N GLU A 188 0.74 -6.55 -4.00
CA GLU A 188 1.80 -5.54 -3.88
C GLU A 188 2.60 -5.52 -5.20
N PRO A 189 2.68 -4.39 -5.91
CA PRO A 189 3.53 -4.29 -7.12
C PRO A 189 5.01 -4.58 -6.83
N ILE A 190 5.44 -4.23 -5.61
CA ILE A 190 6.73 -4.61 -5.02
C ILE A 190 6.42 -5.14 -3.63
N GLN A 191 6.67 -6.42 -3.39
CA GLN A 191 6.47 -7.01 -2.07
C GLN A 191 7.40 -6.39 -1.03
N GLY A 192 6.85 -5.97 0.10
CA GLY A 192 7.64 -5.46 1.23
C GLY A 192 8.12 -6.60 2.13
N GLU A 193 7.23 -7.14 2.94
CA GLU A 193 7.51 -8.23 3.90
C GLU A 193 7.97 -9.54 3.21
N GLY A 194 7.55 -9.77 1.99
CA GLY A 194 7.95 -10.91 1.18
C GLY A 194 9.42 -10.88 0.74
N GLY A 195 10.17 -9.78 1.02
CA GLY A 195 11.61 -9.69 0.78
C GLY A 195 12.04 -8.62 -0.23
N TYR A 196 11.27 -7.55 -0.37
CA TYR A 196 11.49 -6.48 -1.36
C TYR A 196 11.59 -6.99 -2.80
N VAL A 197 10.63 -7.84 -3.17
CA VAL A 197 10.60 -8.51 -4.45
C VAL A 197 9.70 -7.74 -5.42
N PRO A 198 10.24 -7.09 -6.47
CA PRO A 198 9.41 -6.48 -7.50
C PRO A 198 8.77 -7.56 -8.38
N ALA A 199 7.52 -7.33 -8.78
CA ALA A 199 6.98 -8.02 -9.95
C ALA A 199 7.72 -7.57 -11.22
N ASN A 200 7.54 -8.28 -12.33
CA ASN A 200 8.00 -7.78 -13.63
C ASN A 200 6.84 -7.24 -14.47
N THR A 201 7.17 -6.41 -15.46
CA THR A 201 6.19 -5.73 -16.32
C THR A 201 5.26 -6.71 -17.02
N ARG A 202 5.79 -7.81 -17.58
CA ARG A 202 5.02 -8.81 -18.30
C ARG A 202 4.00 -9.52 -17.42
N PHE A 203 4.36 -9.81 -16.16
CA PHE A 203 3.42 -10.38 -15.19
C PHE A 203 2.29 -9.41 -14.86
N MET A 204 2.63 -8.14 -14.55
CA MET A 204 1.64 -7.13 -14.19
C MET A 204 0.67 -6.84 -15.34
N GLN A 205 1.17 -6.77 -16.58
CA GLN A 205 0.35 -6.65 -17.78
C GLN A 205 -0.55 -7.87 -17.97
N GLY A 206 -0.01 -9.07 -17.76
CA GLY A 206 -0.79 -10.31 -17.82
C GLY A 206 -1.90 -10.41 -16.77
N LEU A 207 -1.72 -9.78 -15.57
CA LEU A 207 -2.80 -9.63 -14.58
C LEU A 207 -3.88 -8.68 -15.12
N ARG A 208 -3.49 -7.51 -15.66
CA ARG A 208 -4.44 -6.52 -16.19
C ARG A 208 -5.29 -7.13 -17.31
N GLU A 209 -4.66 -7.80 -18.27
CA GLU A 209 -5.34 -8.47 -19.38
C GLU A 209 -6.42 -9.44 -18.88
N ARG A 210 -6.11 -10.26 -17.87
CA ARG A 210 -7.06 -11.22 -17.29
C ARG A 210 -8.17 -10.53 -16.52
N CYS A 211 -7.84 -9.47 -15.79
CA CYS A 211 -8.82 -8.67 -15.08
C CYS A 211 -9.81 -8.05 -16.07
N ASP A 212 -9.33 -7.46 -17.15
CA ASP A 212 -10.16 -6.82 -18.20
C ASP A 212 -11.04 -7.85 -18.91
N ALA A 213 -10.46 -9.00 -19.29
CA ALA A 213 -11.19 -10.06 -19.99
C ALA A 213 -12.36 -10.63 -19.19
N HIS A 214 -12.31 -10.55 -17.86
CA HIS A 214 -13.29 -11.19 -16.98
C HIS A 214 -14.06 -10.21 -16.09
N GLY A 215 -13.80 -8.91 -16.17
CA GLY A 215 -14.38 -7.90 -15.31
C GLY A 215 -14.04 -8.13 -13.83
N ILE A 216 -12.79 -8.53 -13.55
CA ILE A 216 -12.20 -8.70 -12.22
C ILE A 216 -11.49 -7.39 -11.88
N LEU A 217 -11.66 -6.87 -10.67
CA LEU A 217 -10.96 -5.66 -10.25
C LEU A 217 -9.50 -5.95 -9.90
N LEU A 218 -8.58 -5.11 -10.36
CA LEU A 218 -7.16 -5.18 -10.01
C LEU A 218 -6.88 -4.15 -8.91
N VAL A 219 -6.50 -4.62 -7.72
CA VAL A 219 -6.21 -3.78 -6.56
C VAL A 219 -4.71 -3.82 -6.27
N PHE A 220 -4.07 -2.64 -6.25
CA PHE A 220 -2.67 -2.54 -5.87
C PHE A 220 -2.53 -2.11 -4.41
N ASP A 221 -1.77 -2.89 -3.65
CA ASP A 221 -1.31 -2.51 -2.32
C ASP A 221 -0.04 -1.68 -2.43
N GLU A 222 -0.20 -0.37 -2.44
CA GLU A 222 0.89 0.60 -2.45
C GLU A 222 1.23 1.11 -1.03
N VAL A 223 0.74 0.44 -0.01
CA VAL A 223 0.93 0.83 1.39
C VAL A 223 2.41 0.97 1.73
N GLN A 224 3.28 0.09 1.24
CA GLN A 224 4.72 0.19 1.46
C GLN A 224 5.47 0.74 0.26
N ALA A 225 5.07 0.39 -0.95
CA ALA A 225 5.80 0.70 -2.18
C ALA A 225 5.55 2.11 -2.72
N GLY A 226 4.46 2.76 -2.33
CA GLY A 226 4.10 4.12 -2.73
C GLY A 226 4.90 5.25 -2.06
N PHE A 227 4.51 6.46 -2.34
CA PHE A 227 5.10 7.69 -1.78
C PHE A 227 6.60 7.82 -2.01
N GLY A 228 7.05 7.52 -3.23
CA GLY A 228 8.43 7.72 -3.66
C GLY A 228 9.39 6.59 -3.27
N ARG A 229 8.96 5.58 -2.52
CA ARG A 229 9.81 4.51 -1.99
C ARG A 229 10.62 3.79 -3.06
N SER A 230 10.06 3.59 -4.23
CA SER A 230 10.66 2.83 -5.33
C SER A 230 11.36 3.70 -6.40
N GLY A 231 11.41 5.04 -6.21
CA GLY A 231 11.93 5.98 -7.22
C GLY A 231 10.88 6.47 -8.22
N LYS A 232 9.63 6.01 -8.06
CA LYS A 232 8.41 6.59 -8.65
C LYS A 232 7.46 6.96 -7.52
N PHE A 233 6.51 7.87 -7.75
CA PHE A 233 5.55 8.23 -6.70
C PHE A 233 4.72 7.01 -6.28
N TRP A 234 4.22 6.26 -7.27
CA TRP A 234 3.58 4.96 -7.10
C TRP A 234 4.41 3.86 -7.76
N ALA A 235 4.54 2.72 -7.11
CA ALA A 235 5.33 1.60 -7.64
C ALA A 235 4.76 1.04 -8.95
N HIS A 236 3.43 1.06 -9.14
CA HIS A 236 2.81 0.58 -10.37
C HIS A 236 3.25 1.35 -11.62
N GLN A 237 3.74 2.58 -11.47
CA GLN A 237 4.28 3.39 -12.58
C GLN A 237 5.51 2.76 -13.25
N HIS A 238 6.20 1.83 -12.57
CA HIS A 238 7.30 1.06 -13.17
C HIS A 238 6.82 0.07 -14.23
N PHE A 239 5.56 -0.37 -14.14
CA PHE A 239 5.01 -1.44 -14.97
C PHE A 239 4.07 -0.94 -16.07
N GLY A 240 3.69 0.33 -16.04
CA GLY A 240 2.75 0.93 -16.99
C GLY A 240 1.34 0.30 -16.93
N VAL A 241 0.92 -0.14 -15.74
CA VAL A 241 -0.38 -0.76 -15.48
C VAL A 241 -1.18 0.10 -14.51
N THR A 242 -2.40 0.46 -14.89
CA THR A 242 -3.33 1.20 -14.02
C THR A 242 -4.24 0.20 -13.29
N PRO A 243 -4.33 0.26 -11.95
CA PRO A 243 -5.26 -0.57 -11.18
C PRO A 243 -6.66 0.04 -11.16
N ASP A 244 -7.65 -0.75 -10.68
CA ASP A 244 -9.01 -0.29 -10.41
C ASP A 244 -9.15 0.31 -9.00
N ALA A 245 -8.23 0.00 -8.10
CA ALA A 245 -8.12 0.62 -6.78
C ALA A 245 -6.68 0.55 -6.25
N ILE A 246 -6.33 1.53 -5.41
CA ILE A 246 -5.03 1.61 -4.72
C ILE A 246 -5.26 1.69 -3.20
N MET A 247 -4.58 0.81 -2.46
CA MET A 247 -4.49 0.89 -1.01
C MET A 247 -3.29 1.76 -0.62
N ILE A 248 -3.53 2.76 0.22
CA ILE A 248 -2.59 3.83 0.58
C ILE A 248 -2.46 3.91 2.11
N ALA A 249 -1.24 3.97 2.64
CA ALA A 249 -0.96 4.24 4.06
C ALA A 249 0.51 4.65 4.26
N LYS A 250 1.11 4.32 5.41
CA LYS A 250 2.55 4.49 5.75
C LYS A 250 3.12 5.86 5.32
N GLY A 251 3.76 5.91 4.16
CA GLY A 251 4.39 7.11 3.61
C GLY A 251 3.47 8.31 3.41
N LEU A 252 2.16 8.09 3.42
CA LEU A 252 1.15 9.15 3.25
C LEU A 252 1.33 10.32 4.24
N ALA A 253 1.59 10.03 5.52
CA ALA A 253 1.68 11.07 6.55
C ALA A 253 2.94 10.97 7.43
N SER A 254 3.99 10.30 6.94
CA SER A 254 5.33 10.21 7.59
C SER A 254 5.29 9.88 9.10
N GLY A 255 4.35 9.03 9.52
CA GLY A 255 4.24 8.54 10.90
C GLY A 255 2.90 8.82 11.57
N PHE A 256 2.08 9.76 11.08
CA PHE A 256 0.72 9.94 11.58
C PHE A 256 -0.22 8.84 11.05
N PRO A 257 -1.12 8.30 11.89
CA PRO A 257 -2.06 7.25 11.50
C PRO A 257 -3.10 7.77 10.51
N ILE A 258 -2.96 7.43 9.24
CA ILE A 258 -3.95 7.67 8.20
C ILE A 258 -3.72 6.69 7.05
N SER A 259 -4.78 6.24 6.43
CA SER A 259 -4.78 5.45 5.21
C SER A 259 -5.95 5.85 4.32
N ALA A 260 -5.87 5.50 3.03
CA ALA A 260 -6.92 5.77 2.08
C ALA A 260 -7.05 4.61 1.08
N LEU A 261 -8.27 4.31 0.68
CA LEU A 261 -8.58 3.50 -0.48
C LEU A 261 -8.97 4.47 -1.60
N ALA A 262 -8.22 4.45 -2.70
CA ALA A 262 -8.54 5.20 -3.90
C ALA A 262 -9.19 4.29 -4.94
N ALA A 263 -10.27 4.72 -5.57
CA ALA A 263 -10.91 4.06 -6.71
C ALA A 263 -11.69 5.09 -7.53
N ALA A 264 -12.18 4.71 -8.70
CA ALA A 264 -13.10 5.56 -9.45
C ALA A 264 -14.40 5.81 -8.67
N GLU A 265 -14.97 7.02 -8.77
CA GLU A 265 -16.23 7.35 -8.12
C GLU A 265 -17.35 6.33 -8.45
N GLU A 266 -17.45 5.90 -9.70
CA GLU A 266 -18.39 4.86 -10.09
C GLU A 266 -18.21 3.54 -9.31
N THR A 267 -16.96 3.15 -9.03
CA THR A 267 -16.66 1.94 -8.26
C THR A 267 -16.97 2.14 -6.78
N MET A 268 -16.60 3.29 -6.21
CA MET A 268 -16.93 3.65 -4.83
C MET A 268 -18.43 3.71 -4.57
N ALA A 269 -19.20 4.25 -5.52
CA ALA A 269 -20.65 4.39 -5.44
C ALA A 269 -21.40 3.04 -5.44
N LYS A 270 -20.76 1.94 -5.88
CA LYS A 270 -21.34 0.58 -5.77
C LYS A 270 -21.35 0.06 -4.33
N GLY A 271 -20.54 0.64 -3.45
CA GLY A 271 -20.70 0.48 -2.01
C GLY A 271 -21.89 1.32 -1.53
N TRP A 272 -22.86 0.68 -0.82
CA TRP A 272 -24.01 1.44 -0.29
C TRP A 272 -23.61 2.38 0.83
N PRO A 273 -24.36 3.48 1.06
CA PRO A 273 -24.09 4.42 2.16
C PRO A 273 -24.03 3.72 3.51
N GLY A 274 -22.96 3.98 4.29
CA GLY A 274 -22.72 3.36 5.57
C GLY A 274 -22.00 2.00 5.53
N SER A 275 -21.71 1.45 4.35
CA SER A 275 -20.95 0.20 4.22
C SER A 275 -19.50 0.34 4.61
N GLN A 276 -18.92 1.51 4.42
CA GLN A 276 -17.59 1.90 4.87
C GLN A 276 -17.72 2.90 6.03
N GLY A 277 -16.83 2.81 7.02
CA GLY A 277 -16.88 3.73 8.15
C GLY A 277 -15.74 3.51 9.14
N GLY A 278 -15.53 4.50 9.98
CA GLY A 278 -14.55 4.49 11.07
C GLY A 278 -14.60 5.81 11.82
N THR A 279 -14.45 5.78 13.14
CA THR A 279 -14.56 6.99 13.97
C THR A 279 -13.43 7.97 13.66
N TYR A 280 -12.21 7.49 13.48
CA TYR A 280 -11.00 8.32 13.36
C TYR A 280 -10.48 8.48 11.94
N GLY A 281 -11.04 7.77 10.97
CA GLY A 281 -10.60 7.86 9.56
C GLY A 281 -10.70 9.29 9.03
N GLY A 282 -9.64 9.80 8.42
CA GLY A 282 -9.56 11.20 7.97
C GLY A 282 -9.41 12.21 9.09
N ASN A 283 -8.83 11.83 10.24
CA ASN A 283 -8.51 12.74 11.35
C ASN A 283 -7.80 14.01 10.86
N ALA A 284 -8.26 15.18 11.31
CA ALA A 284 -7.77 16.48 10.85
C ALA A 284 -6.26 16.67 11.04
N VAL A 285 -5.69 16.17 12.15
CA VAL A 285 -4.25 16.28 12.43
C VAL A 285 -3.46 15.40 11.48
N ALA A 286 -3.91 14.16 11.28
CA ALA A 286 -3.26 13.23 10.36
C ALA A 286 -3.39 13.71 8.89
N ALA A 287 -4.54 14.28 8.51
CA ALA A 287 -4.74 14.86 7.18
C ALA A 287 -3.82 16.08 6.93
N ALA A 288 -3.68 16.98 7.92
CA ALA A 288 -2.74 18.10 7.81
C ALA A 288 -1.27 17.64 7.68
N ALA A 289 -0.89 16.61 8.43
CA ALA A 289 0.43 16.00 8.31
C ALA A 289 0.65 15.33 6.94
N ALA A 290 -0.38 14.66 6.40
CA ALA A 290 -0.34 14.03 5.08
C ALA A 290 -0.18 15.06 3.96
N ILE A 291 -0.93 16.15 4.01
CA ILE A 291 -0.80 17.28 3.07
C ILE A 291 0.64 17.81 3.07
N ALA A 292 1.18 18.13 4.26
CA ALA A 292 2.54 18.60 4.39
C ALA A 292 3.59 17.57 3.92
N THR A 293 3.33 16.27 4.15
CA THR A 293 4.21 15.18 3.67
C THR A 293 4.26 15.14 2.15
N ILE A 294 3.12 15.23 1.47
CA ILE A 294 3.05 15.27 0.00
C ILE A 294 3.82 16.48 -0.54
N GLU A 295 3.63 17.65 0.08
CA GLU A 295 4.34 18.88 -0.31
C GLU A 295 5.85 18.72 -0.17
N VAL A 296 6.34 18.22 0.96
CA VAL A 296 7.77 17.97 1.18
C VAL A 296 8.34 16.99 0.15
N ILE A 297 7.66 15.88 -0.12
CA ILE A 297 8.10 14.91 -1.13
C ILE A 297 8.29 15.57 -2.50
N ARG A 298 7.36 16.45 -2.90
CA ARG A 298 7.40 17.16 -4.19
C ARG A 298 8.48 18.26 -4.19
N GLU A 299 8.49 19.16 -3.21
CA GLU A 299 9.36 20.32 -3.14
C GLU A 299 10.84 19.96 -3.00
N GLU A 300 11.14 18.92 -2.21
CA GLU A 300 12.52 18.46 -1.97
C GLU A 300 12.98 17.40 -2.98
N GLY A 301 12.14 17.03 -3.95
CA GLY A 301 12.50 16.08 -5.00
C GLY A 301 12.82 14.68 -4.47
N LEU A 302 12.13 14.24 -3.39
CA LEU A 302 12.49 13.01 -2.69
C LEU A 302 12.30 11.75 -3.55
N VAL A 303 11.38 11.77 -4.51
CA VAL A 303 11.20 10.69 -5.49
C VAL A 303 12.45 10.50 -6.35
N ALA A 304 12.98 11.59 -6.90
CA ALA A 304 14.21 11.58 -7.71
C ALA A 304 15.44 11.19 -6.88
N ASN A 305 15.49 11.65 -5.61
CA ASN A 305 16.53 11.26 -4.68
C ASN A 305 16.49 9.75 -4.40
N ALA A 306 15.30 9.17 -4.18
CA ALA A 306 15.13 7.74 -3.94
C ALA A 306 15.63 6.91 -5.15
N GLU A 307 15.30 7.31 -6.38
CA GLU A 307 15.80 6.67 -7.60
C GLU A 307 17.33 6.73 -7.68
N THR A 308 17.91 7.90 -7.44
CA THR A 308 19.36 8.12 -7.53
C THR A 308 20.11 7.31 -6.48
N MET A 309 19.66 7.36 -5.22
CA MET A 309 20.31 6.63 -4.12
C MET A 309 20.07 5.13 -4.21
N GLY A 310 18.90 4.73 -4.66
CA GLY A 310 18.57 3.32 -4.92
C GLY A 310 19.46 2.71 -6.00
N ARG A 311 19.69 3.43 -7.10
CA ARG A 311 20.63 3.02 -8.15
C ARG A 311 22.05 2.87 -7.59
N ARG A 312 22.55 3.89 -6.88
CA ARG A 312 23.88 3.85 -6.25
C ARG A 312 24.05 2.67 -5.29
N LEU A 313 23.02 2.40 -4.45
CA LEU A 313 23.04 1.25 -3.53
C LEU A 313 23.10 -0.08 -4.29
N ARG A 314 22.25 -0.24 -5.30
CA ARG A 314 22.18 -1.44 -6.13
C ARG A 314 23.52 -1.70 -6.84
N ASP A 315 24.13 -0.68 -7.44
CA ASP A 315 25.39 -0.81 -8.16
C ASP A 315 26.53 -1.25 -7.21
N ASN A 316 26.57 -0.68 -6.00
CA ASN A 316 27.53 -1.09 -4.98
C ASN A 316 27.29 -2.51 -4.48
N LEU A 317 26.03 -2.95 -4.29
CA LEU A 317 25.70 -4.31 -3.90
C LEU A 317 26.06 -5.32 -5.00
N HIS A 318 25.83 -4.98 -6.28
CA HIS A 318 26.25 -5.82 -7.40
C HIS A 318 27.77 -6.00 -7.45
N ALA A 319 28.55 -4.98 -7.13
CA ALA A 319 30.01 -5.07 -7.08
C ALA A 319 30.53 -6.02 -5.97
N LEU A 320 29.72 -6.33 -4.96
CA LEU A 320 30.05 -7.30 -3.90
C LEU A 320 29.76 -8.76 -4.29
N LYS A 321 29.02 -9.00 -5.38
CA LYS A 321 28.83 -10.35 -5.94
C LYS A 321 30.11 -10.73 -6.73
N LYS A 322 31.10 -11.27 -6.00
CA LYS A 322 32.31 -11.84 -6.60
C LYS A 322 32.29 -13.36 -6.50
#